data_8533bb6c3885904caa6ef355c8aedbcb
#
_entry.id   8533bb6c3885904caa6ef355c8aedbcb
#
_cell.length_a   1.000
_cell.length_b   1.000
_cell.length_c   1.000
_cell.angle_alpha   90.00
_cell.angle_beta   90.00
_cell.angle_gamma   90.00
#
_symmetry.space_group_name_H-M   'P 1'
#
loop_
_entity.id
_entity.type
_entity.pdbx_description
1 polymer ?
#
loop_
_entity_poly.entity_id
_entity_poly.type
_entity_poly.pdbx_seq_one_letter_code
_entity_poly.pdbx_strand_id
1 'polypeptide(L)'
;MKFKDISHIFLAISIIAYIGVHTFITISHTKKIEHLNNKLDSITASNINNNDYTYSYIPAFENKTPEEGIDEALQYYKIEHPTIVKAQAILETARFTSDLCIKNNNLFGLYDSKNKRYYSYKHWWESIEAYKKLIQRKYDNSKYYYIFLEDIKYAKDKEYINKVKKIAEELE
;
A
#
# COMPACT_ATOMS: atom_id res chain seq x y z
N MET A 1 25.25 57.12 28.46
CA MET A 1 24.88 55.79 27.94
C MET A 1 26.07 55.27 27.18
N LYS A 2 26.66 54.11 27.59
CA LYS A 2 27.88 53.60 26.95
C LYS A 2 27.51 52.92 25.65
N PHE A 3 28.36 52.97 24.61
CA PHE A 3 28.13 52.37 23.30
C PHE A 3 27.68 50.91 23.35
N LYS A 4 28.09 50.15 24.37
CA LYS A 4 27.63 48.74 24.59
C LYS A 4 26.15 48.63 24.89
N ASP A 5 25.57 49.58 25.58
CA ASP A 5 24.15 49.53 25.95
C ASP A 5 23.24 49.71 24.73
N ILE A 6 23.68 50.50 23.75
CA ILE A 6 22.98 50.76 22.50
C ILE A 6 22.94 49.51 21.62
N SER A 7 24.05 48.77 21.53
CA SER A 7 24.10 47.52 20.71
C SER A 7 23.17 46.42 21.25
N HIS A 8 23.06 46.28 22.57
CA HIS A 8 22.15 45.31 23.18
C HIS A 8 20.69 45.66 22.97
N ILE A 9 20.34 46.97 22.94
CA ILE A 9 18.99 47.42 22.64
C ILE A 9 18.61 47.10 21.20
N PHE A 10 19.48 47.36 20.23
CA PHE A 10 19.22 47.00 18.82
C PHE A 10 19.09 45.50 18.60
N LEU A 11 19.90 44.70 19.28
CA LEU A 11 19.81 43.24 19.21
C LEU A 11 18.46 42.74 19.77
N ALA A 12 18.04 43.26 20.91
CA ALA A 12 16.79 42.92 21.52
C ALA A 12 15.58 43.29 20.62
N ILE A 13 15.58 44.48 20.02
CA ILE A 13 14.54 44.91 19.09
C ILE A 13 14.50 43.99 17.86
N SER A 14 15.64 43.60 17.31
CA SER A 14 15.72 42.70 16.16
C SER A 14 15.17 41.29 16.48
N ILE A 15 15.44 40.76 17.66
CA ILE A 15 14.92 39.49 18.13
C ILE A 15 13.39 39.54 18.30
N ILE A 16 12.88 40.60 18.91
CA ILE A 16 11.43 40.79 19.09
C ILE A 16 10.71 40.88 17.73
N ALA A 17 11.28 41.66 16.80
CA ALA A 17 10.73 41.77 15.45
C ALA A 17 10.73 40.42 14.71
N TYR A 18 11.82 39.63 14.82
CA TYR A 18 11.91 38.30 14.23
C TYR A 18 10.87 37.34 14.80
N ILE A 19 10.72 37.29 16.12
CA ILE A 19 9.71 36.47 16.80
C ILE A 19 8.30 36.90 16.36
N GLY A 20 8.03 38.21 16.29
CA GLY A 20 6.73 38.74 15.85
C GLY A 20 6.38 38.32 14.42
N VAL A 21 7.32 38.40 13.49
CA VAL A 21 7.13 37.96 12.11
C VAL A 21 6.90 36.45 12.05
N HIS A 22 7.68 35.67 12.78
CA HIS A 22 7.57 34.22 12.78
C HIS A 22 6.24 33.74 13.36
N THR A 23 5.78 34.34 14.46
CA THR A 23 4.46 34.04 15.05
C THR A 23 3.32 34.45 14.13
N PHE A 24 3.42 35.61 13.46
CA PHE A 24 2.42 36.06 12.50
C PHE A 24 2.28 35.10 11.32
N ILE A 25 3.41 34.64 10.75
CA ILE A 25 3.41 33.65 9.67
C ILE A 25 2.77 32.35 10.13
N THR A 26 3.13 31.85 11.31
CA THR A 26 2.57 30.61 11.86
C THR A 26 1.05 30.71 12.04
N ILE A 27 0.55 31.80 12.63
CA ILE A 27 -0.89 32.04 12.82
C ILE A 27 -1.61 32.13 11.47
N SER A 28 -1.01 32.78 10.49
CA SER A 28 -1.59 32.89 9.14
C SER A 28 -1.71 31.51 8.47
N HIS A 29 -0.68 30.67 8.59
CA HIS A 29 -0.70 29.30 8.07
C HIS A 29 -1.74 28.43 8.77
N THR A 30 -1.85 28.53 10.09
CA THR A 30 -2.84 27.78 10.88
C THR A 30 -4.27 28.14 10.44
N LYS A 31 -4.58 29.43 10.32
CA LYS A 31 -5.90 29.89 9.84
C LYS A 31 -6.23 29.42 8.43
N LYS A 32 -5.22 29.38 7.54
CA LYS A 32 -5.41 28.87 6.18
C LYS A 32 -5.70 27.38 6.14
N ILE A 33 -5.00 26.59 6.99
CA ILE A 33 -5.24 25.15 7.14
C ILE A 33 -6.65 24.90 7.69
N GLU A 34 -7.05 25.62 8.72
CA GLU A 34 -8.38 25.52 9.30
C GLU A 34 -9.48 25.86 8.28
N HIS A 35 -9.30 26.93 7.51
CA HIS A 35 -10.23 27.28 6.41
C HIS A 35 -10.31 26.18 5.35
N LEU A 36 -9.19 25.57 4.97
CA LEU A 36 -9.17 24.47 4.00
C LEU A 36 -9.84 23.21 4.54
N ASN A 37 -9.62 22.88 5.81
CA ASN A 37 -10.29 21.75 6.46
C ASN A 37 -11.81 21.95 6.53
N ASN A 38 -12.28 23.13 6.96
CA ASN A 38 -13.71 23.46 6.99
C ASN A 38 -14.35 23.42 5.59
N LYS A 39 -13.61 23.83 4.55
CA LYS A 39 -14.06 23.71 3.16
C LYS A 39 -14.11 22.26 2.70
N LEU A 40 -13.14 21.46 3.09
CA LEU A 40 -13.11 20.01 2.78
C LEU A 40 -14.30 19.32 3.47
N ASP A 41 -14.55 19.60 4.75
CA ASP A 41 -15.67 19.04 5.51
C ASP A 41 -17.03 19.45 4.90
N SER A 42 -17.16 20.71 4.44
CA SER A 42 -18.38 21.17 3.77
C SER A 42 -18.60 20.49 2.41
N ILE A 43 -17.55 20.25 1.63
CA ILE A 43 -17.61 19.50 0.38
C ILE A 43 -17.97 18.04 0.65
N THR A 44 -17.38 17.44 1.67
CA THR A 44 -17.67 16.06 2.07
C THR A 44 -19.11 15.91 2.53
N ALA A 45 -19.59 16.82 3.36
CA ALA A 45 -20.98 16.84 3.84
C ALA A 45 -22.00 17.08 2.70
N SER A 46 -21.69 17.94 1.73
CA SER A 46 -22.59 18.21 0.59
C SER A 46 -22.62 17.02 -0.39
N ASN A 47 -21.54 16.29 -0.52
CA ASN A 47 -21.49 15.08 -1.33
C ASN A 47 -22.23 13.89 -0.69
N ILE A 48 -22.31 13.85 0.65
CA ILE A 48 -23.08 12.81 1.35
C ILE A 48 -24.60 13.01 1.17
N ASN A 49 -25.07 14.25 1.01
CA ASN A 49 -26.50 14.53 0.91
C ASN A 49 -27.11 14.47 -0.50
N ASN A 50 -26.30 14.37 -1.57
CA ASN A 50 -26.81 14.52 -2.93
C ASN A 50 -26.60 13.35 -3.89
N ASN A 51 -26.00 12.27 -3.47
CA ASN A 51 -25.97 11.08 -4.34
C ASN A 51 -25.81 9.80 -3.53
N ASP A 52 -26.75 8.91 -3.69
CA ASP A 52 -26.67 7.48 -3.38
C ASP A 52 -25.67 6.76 -4.34
N TYR A 53 -24.61 7.46 -4.71
CA TYR A 53 -23.41 6.87 -5.27
C TYR A 53 -22.41 6.76 -4.13
N THR A 54 -22.37 5.59 -3.50
CA THR A 54 -21.15 5.12 -2.91
C THR A 54 -20.06 5.34 -3.95
N TYR A 55 -19.26 6.38 -3.77
CA TYR A 55 -17.96 6.48 -4.41
C TYR A 55 -17.18 5.28 -3.87
N SER A 56 -17.34 4.15 -4.53
CA SER A 56 -16.47 3.02 -4.30
C SER A 56 -15.08 3.54 -4.65
N TYR A 57 -14.23 3.67 -3.63
CA TYR A 57 -12.83 4.00 -3.83
C TYR A 57 -12.28 3.03 -4.88
N ILE A 58 -12.03 3.56 -6.07
CA ILE A 58 -11.44 2.80 -7.16
C ILE A 58 -9.95 2.73 -6.87
N PRO A 59 -9.38 1.55 -6.57
CA PRO A 59 -7.97 1.44 -6.30
C PRO A 59 -7.15 1.88 -7.51
N ALA A 60 -6.01 2.53 -7.28
CA ALA A 60 -5.14 3.06 -8.33
C ALA A 60 -4.68 1.99 -9.35
N PHE A 61 -4.74 0.71 -8.98
CA PHE A 61 -4.39 -0.43 -9.82
C PHE A 61 -5.57 -1.03 -10.62
N GLU A 62 -6.78 -0.52 -10.47
CA GLU A 62 -7.98 -1.13 -11.10
C GLU A 62 -7.86 -1.26 -12.62
N ASN A 63 -7.28 -0.27 -13.27
CA ASN A 63 -7.11 -0.23 -14.72
C ASN A 63 -5.71 -0.65 -15.19
N LYS A 64 -4.90 -1.22 -14.29
CA LYS A 64 -3.54 -1.69 -14.59
C LYS A 64 -3.52 -3.20 -14.85
N THR A 65 -2.56 -3.62 -15.65
CA THR A 65 -2.21 -5.05 -15.77
C THR A 65 -1.61 -5.55 -14.43
N PRO A 66 -1.58 -6.87 -14.19
CA PRO A 66 -0.92 -7.42 -13.01
C PRO A 66 0.55 -6.96 -12.86
N GLU A 67 1.28 -6.90 -13.97
CA GLU A 67 2.68 -6.48 -13.98
C GLU A 67 2.87 -5.03 -13.54
N GLU A 68 1.97 -4.13 -13.97
CA GLU A 68 2.04 -2.70 -13.66
C GLU A 68 1.49 -2.35 -12.28
N GLY A 69 0.54 -3.12 -11.77
CA GLY A 69 -0.24 -2.75 -10.58
C GLY A 69 -0.02 -3.63 -9.35
N ILE A 70 0.75 -4.72 -9.45
CA ILE A 70 0.87 -5.69 -8.35
C ILE A 70 1.43 -5.08 -7.08
N ASP A 71 2.42 -4.19 -7.16
CA ASP A 71 3.04 -3.59 -5.98
C ASP A 71 2.04 -2.73 -5.20
N GLU A 72 1.25 -1.92 -5.91
CA GLU A 72 0.20 -1.10 -5.31
C GLU A 72 -0.91 -1.95 -4.70
N ALA A 73 -1.28 -3.04 -5.37
CA ALA A 73 -2.30 -3.95 -4.88
C ALA A 73 -1.84 -4.72 -3.64
N LEU A 74 -0.60 -5.19 -3.59
CA LEU A 74 -0.01 -5.83 -2.40
C LEU A 74 0.00 -4.87 -1.21
N GLN A 75 0.35 -3.60 -1.43
CA GLN A 75 0.31 -2.56 -0.41
C GLN A 75 -1.13 -2.26 0.04
N TYR A 76 -2.06 -2.09 -0.89
CA TYR A 76 -3.47 -1.82 -0.61
C TYR A 76 -4.09 -2.91 0.26
N TYR A 77 -3.88 -4.17 -0.09
CA TYR A 77 -4.36 -5.31 0.69
C TYR A 77 -3.53 -5.60 1.94
N LYS A 78 -2.48 -4.81 2.21
CA LYS A 78 -1.57 -4.98 3.36
C LYS A 78 -1.05 -6.41 3.43
N ILE A 79 -0.46 -6.86 2.34
CA ILE A 79 0.16 -8.18 2.25
C ILE A 79 1.48 -8.15 3.02
N GLU A 80 1.69 -9.11 3.91
CA GLU A 80 2.96 -9.31 4.60
C GLU A 80 3.98 -9.94 3.64
N HIS A 81 5.26 -9.57 3.77
CA HIS A 81 6.33 -10.03 2.88
C HIS A 81 6.03 -9.81 1.38
N PRO A 82 5.70 -8.57 0.97
CA PRO A 82 5.19 -8.30 -0.38
C PRO A 82 6.16 -8.72 -1.48
N THR A 83 7.49 -8.57 -1.30
CA THR A 83 8.49 -9.01 -2.27
C THR A 83 8.42 -10.52 -2.50
N ILE A 84 8.28 -11.32 -1.43
CA ILE A 84 8.15 -12.78 -1.55
C ILE A 84 6.84 -13.15 -2.25
N VAL A 85 5.73 -12.50 -1.88
CA VAL A 85 4.41 -12.78 -2.47
C VAL A 85 4.37 -12.34 -3.95
N LYS A 86 5.02 -11.24 -4.31
CA LYS A 86 5.22 -10.85 -5.71
C LYS A 86 6.03 -11.90 -6.47
N ALA A 87 7.12 -12.39 -5.89
CA ALA A 87 7.93 -13.44 -6.50
C ALA A 87 7.12 -14.74 -6.72
N GLN A 88 6.24 -15.10 -5.79
CA GLN A 88 5.31 -16.22 -5.98
C GLN A 88 4.37 -15.97 -7.17
N ALA A 89 3.74 -14.79 -7.26
CA ALA A 89 2.86 -14.45 -8.36
C ALA A 89 3.59 -14.54 -9.72
N ILE A 90 4.82 -14.01 -9.80
CA ILE A 90 5.67 -14.09 -11.00
C ILE A 90 5.96 -15.55 -11.37
N LEU A 91 6.30 -16.39 -10.40
CA LEU A 91 6.60 -17.81 -10.62
C LEU A 91 5.36 -18.58 -11.09
N GLU A 92 4.23 -18.45 -10.37
CA GLU A 92 3.00 -19.19 -10.64
C GLU A 92 2.36 -18.82 -11.99
N THR A 93 2.61 -17.62 -12.45
CA THR A 93 1.99 -17.10 -13.67
C THR A 93 2.92 -17.08 -14.87
N ALA A 94 4.12 -17.61 -14.77
CA ALA A 94 5.14 -17.46 -15.81
C ALA A 94 5.30 -15.99 -16.24
N ARG A 95 5.54 -15.10 -15.27
CA ARG A 95 5.63 -13.64 -15.45
C ARG A 95 4.34 -13.04 -16.04
N PHE A 96 3.20 -13.39 -15.44
CA PHE A 96 1.84 -12.93 -15.79
C PHE A 96 1.35 -13.33 -17.19
N THR A 97 1.97 -14.33 -17.82
CA THR A 97 1.65 -14.77 -19.19
C THR A 97 0.87 -16.10 -19.26
N SER A 98 0.73 -16.82 -18.12
CA SER A 98 0.05 -18.12 -18.12
C SER A 98 -1.46 -18.01 -18.39
N ASP A 99 -2.04 -19.06 -18.94
CA ASP A 99 -3.50 -19.17 -19.13
C ASP A 99 -4.29 -18.97 -17.85
N LEU A 100 -3.77 -19.43 -16.72
CA LEU A 100 -4.41 -19.27 -15.42
C LEU A 100 -4.48 -17.80 -14.99
N CYS A 101 -3.41 -17.04 -15.28
CA CYS A 101 -3.40 -15.60 -15.06
C CYS A 101 -4.39 -14.90 -16.00
N ILE A 102 -4.29 -15.14 -17.30
CA ILE A 102 -5.03 -14.40 -18.33
C ILE A 102 -6.52 -14.72 -18.32
N LYS A 103 -6.89 -16.00 -18.20
CA LYS A 103 -8.28 -16.46 -18.30
C LYS A 103 -9.02 -16.48 -16.96
N ASN A 104 -8.29 -16.72 -15.87
CA ASN A 104 -8.90 -16.87 -14.55
C ASN A 104 -8.54 -15.76 -13.57
N ASN A 105 -7.68 -14.79 -13.95
CA ASN A 105 -7.21 -13.73 -13.06
C ASN A 105 -6.63 -14.26 -11.73
N ASN A 106 -6.03 -15.45 -11.76
CA ASN A 106 -5.54 -16.18 -10.58
C ASN A 106 -4.01 -16.16 -10.56
N LEU A 107 -3.45 -15.18 -9.82
CA LEU A 107 -2.00 -14.94 -9.78
C LEU A 107 -1.22 -15.99 -8.96
N PHE A 108 -1.88 -16.79 -8.15
CA PHE A 108 -1.23 -17.65 -7.16
C PHE A 108 -1.55 -19.12 -7.33
N GLY A 109 -2.18 -19.52 -8.42
CA GLY A 109 -2.58 -20.90 -8.61
C GLY A 109 -3.56 -21.41 -7.54
N LEU A 110 -4.36 -20.53 -6.94
CA LEU A 110 -5.29 -20.89 -5.89
C LEU A 110 -6.30 -21.92 -6.39
N TYR A 111 -6.41 -23.02 -5.64
CA TYR A 111 -7.20 -24.18 -6.03
C TYR A 111 -8.26 -24.52 -4.99
N ASP A 112 -9.50 -24.69 -5.44
CA ASP A 112 -10.61 -25.14 -4.63
C ASP A 112 -10.64 -26.69 -4.62
N SER A 113 -10.08 -27.26 -3.58
CA SER A 113 -10.03 -28.72 -3.43
C SER A 113 -11.41 -29.38 -3.30
N LYS A 114 -12.41 -28.65 -2.79
CA LYS A 114 -13.77 -29.17 -2.63
C LYS A 114 -14.46 -29.34 -3.99
N ASN A 115 -14.32 -28.33 -4.85
CA ASN A 115 -14.93 -28.32 -6.19
C ASN A 115 -13.95 -28.81 -7.28
N LYS A 116 -12.73 -29.21 -6.91
CA LYS A 116 -11.67 -29.73 -7.82
C LYS A 116 -11.40 -28.83 -9.01
N ARG A 117 -11.32 -27.52 -8.77
CA ARG A 117 -11.05 -26.51 -9.83
C ARG A 117 -10.20 -25.37 -9.30
N TYR A 118 -9.51 -24.67 -10.19
CA TYR A 118 -8.89 -23.40 -9.85
C TYR A 118 -9.95 -22.34 -9.61
N TYR A 119 -9.65 -21.40 -8.68
CA TYR A 119 -10.46 -20.21 -8.54
C TYR A 119 -10.34 -19.34 -9.79
N SER A 120 -11.43 -18.68 -10.14
CA SER A 120 -11.48 -17.66 -11.19
C SER A 120 -12.08 -16.39 -10.61
N TYR A 121 -11.48 -15.26 -10.94
CA TYR A 121 -11.83 -13.96 -10.41
C TYR A 121 -12.26 -13.03 -11.54
N LYS A 122 -13.07 -12.02 -11.21
CA LYS A 122 -13.46 -11.00 -12.17
C LYS A 122 -12.27 -10.11 -12.52
N HIS A 123 -11.44 -9.80 -11.51
CA HIS A 123 -10.26 -8.97 -11.63
C HIS A 123 -9.05 -9.67 -11.00
N TRP A 124 -7.87 -9.43 -11.52
CA TRP A 124 -6.64 -10.08 -11.07
C TRP A 124 -6.29 -9.78 -9.60
N TRP A 125 -6.61 -8.58 -9.11
CA TRP A 125 -6.33 -8.19 -7.72
C TRP A 125 -7.22 -8.92 -6.70
N GLU A 126 -8.37 -9.43 -7.09
CA GLU A 126 -9.20 -10.25 -6.21
C GLU A 126 -8.47 -11.53 -5.78
N SER A 127 -7.53 -12.02 -6.61
CA SER A 127 -6.69 -13.16 -6.25
C SER A 127 -5.69 -12.82 -5.14
N ILE A 128 -5.26 -11.55 -5.01
CA ILE A 128 -4.41 -11.08 -3.91
C ILE A 128 -5.21 -11.08 -2.60
N GLU A 129 -6.42 -10.58 -2.62
CA GLU A 129 -7.31 -10.62 -1.46
C GLU A 129 -7.59 -12.07 -1.03
N ALA A 130 -7.86 -12.94 -2.01
CA ALA A 130 -8.06 -14.36 -1.77
C ALA A 130 -6.81 -15.04 -1.20
N TYR A 131 -5.62 -14.71 -1.71
CA TYR A 131 -4.34 -15.18 -1.16
C TYR A 131 -4.21 -14.80 0.31
N LYS A 132 -4.48 -13.55 0.67
CA LYS A 132 -4.47 -13.09 2.06
C LYS A 132 -5.42 -13.92 2.92
N LYS A 133 -6.65 -14.14 2.48
CA LYS A 133 -7.70 -14.86 3.22
C LYS A 133 -7.41 -16.37 3.32
N LEU A 134 -6.86 -17.01 2.31
CA LEU A 134 -6.72 -18.46 2.24
C LEU A 134 -5.35 -18.94 2.71
N ILE A 135 -4.31 -18.17 2.47
CA ILE A 135 -2.91 -18.55 2.71
C ILE A 135 -2.35 -17.74 3.88
N GLN A 136 -2.21 -16.44 3.73
CA GLN A 136 -1.45 -15.61 4.66
C GLN A 136 -2.08 -15.51 6.05
N ARG A 137 -3.40 -15.64 6.19
CA ARG A 137 -4.06 -15.70 7.52
C ARG A 137 -3.56 -16.83 8.42
N LYS A 138 -2.84 -17.81 7.86
CA LYS A 138 -2.26 -18.93 8.62
C LYS A 138 -0.85 -18.62 9.13
N TYR A 139 -0.29 -17.50 8.70
CA TYR A 139 1.03 -17.04 9.09
C TYR A 139 0.93 -16.26 10.40
N ASP A 140 1.75 -16.62 11.37
CA ASP A 140 1.72 -16.05 12.73
C ASP A 140 3.01 -15.29 13.10
N ASN A 141 3.87 -15.01 12.13
CA ASN A 141 5.15 -14.34 12.31
C ASN A 141 6.16 -15.07 13.24
N SER A 142 5.88 -16.29 13.66
CA SER A 142 6.78 -17.07 14.54
C SER A 142 7.99 -17.63 13.80
N LYS A 143 8.00 -17.63 12.49
CA LYS A 143 9.04 -18.17 11.62
C LYS A 143 9.23 -17.36 10.35
N TYR A 144 10.32 -17.59 9.62
CA TYR A 144 10.54 -16.99 8.32
C TYR A 144 9.46 -17.41 7.33
N TYR A 145 9.00 -16.48 6.47
CA TYR A 145 7.89 -16.71 5.56
C TYR A 145 8.13 -17.86 4.57
N TYR A 146 9.35 -18.08 4.14
CA TYR A 146 9.72 -19.25 3.33
C TYR A 146 9.49 -20.57 4.04
N ILE A 147 9.83 -20.66 5.35
CA ILE A 147 9.58 -21.86 6.16
C ILE A 147 8.07 -22.09 6.31
N PHE A 148 7.31 -21.01 6.52
CA PHE A 148 5.85 -21.10 6.55
C PHE A 148 5.29 -21.70 5.26
N LEU A 149 5.77 -21.25 4.07
CA LEU A 149 5.31 -21.79 2.78
C LEU A 149 5.65 -23.28 2.61
N GLU A 150 6.81 -23.72 3.10
CA GLU A 150 7.18 -25.15 3.13
C GLU A 150 6.26 -25.94 4.05
N ASP A 151 6.02 -25.47 5.26
CA ASP A 151 5.20 -26.15 6.29
C ASP A 151 3.76 -26.36 5.83
N ILE A 152 3.17 -25.37 5.17
CA ILE A 152 1.82 -25.50 4.62
C ILE A 152 1.78 -26.29 3.30
N LYS A 153 2.95 -26.74 2.81
CA LYS A 153 3.11 -27.44 1.53
C LYS A 153 2.45 -26.67 0.39
N TYR A 154 2.80 -25.37 0.28
CA TYR A 154 2.19 -24.49 -0.70
C TYR A 154 2.31 -25.03 -2.12
N ALA A 155 3.46 -25.59 -2.49
CA ALA A 155 3.69 -26.23 -3.75
C ALA A 155 4.20 -27.68 -3.57
N LYS A 156 4.00 -28.52 -4.58
CA LYS A 156 4.53 -29.90 -4.63
C LYS A 156 5.97 -29.96 -5.11
N ASP A 157 6.44 -28.95 -5.80
CA ASP A 157 7.80 -28.84 -6.32
C ASP A 157 8.78 -28.60 -5.16
N LYS A 158 9.77 -29.47 -4.98
CA LYS A 158 10.79 -29.36 -3.94
C LYS A 158 11.69 -28.14 -4.11
N GLU A 159 11.86 -27.67 -5.33
CA GLU A 159 12.65 -26.49 -5.67
C GLU A 159 11.84 -25.19 -5.62
N TYR A 160 10.58 -25.25 -5.22
CA TYR A 160 9.69 -24.09 -5.21
C TYR A 160 10.27 -22.90 -4.46
N ILE A 161 10.71 -23.13 -3.22
CA ILE A 161 11.26 -22.06 -2.38
C ILE A 161 12.53 -21.45 -2.97
N ASN A 162 13.41 -22.29 -3.53
CA ASN A 162 14.63 -21.79 -4.19
C ASN A 162 14.31 -20.92 -5.40
N LYS A 163 13.29 -21.30 -6.18
CA LYS A 163 12.81 -20.50 -7.32
C LYS A 163 12.21 -19.19 -6.88
N VAL A 164 11.39 -19.19 -5.82
CA VAL A 164 10.80 -17.96 -5.27
C VAL A 164 11.89 -17.04 -4.72
N LYS A 165 12.86 -17.56 -3.96
CA LYS A 165 14.00 -16.79 -3.45
C LYS A 165 14.77 -16.10 -4.57
N LYS A 166 15.11 -16.84 -5.63
CA LYS A 166 15.83 -16.28 -6.76
C LYS A 166 15.08 -15.12 -7.41
N ILE A 167 13.76 -15.25 -7.59
CA ILE A 167 12.95 -14.16 -8.16
C ILE A 167 12.86 -12.99 -7.17
N ALA A 168 12.73 -13.25 -5.88
CA ALA A 168 12.67 -12.20 -4.86
C ALA A 168 13.97 -11.38 -4.81
N GLU A 169 15.14 -12.03 -4.94
CA GLU A 169 16.45 -11.38 -5.04
C GLU A 169 16.60 -10.52 -6.32
N GLU A 170 15.91 -10.89 -7.41
CA GLU A 170 15.89 -10.08 -8.65
C GLU A 170 15.02 -8.82 -8.50
N LEU A 171 14.16 -8.74 -7.48
CA LEU A 171 13.23 -7.63 -7.24
C LEU A 171 13.76 -6.59 -6.23
N GLU A 172 14.82 -6.90 -5.49
CA GLU A 172 15.50 -6.02 -4.54
C GLU A 172 16.55 -5.12 -5.22
#